data_b880594ac123b954c2ac2dbec1d038e7
#
_entry.id   b880594ac123b954c2ac2dbec1d038e7
#
_cell.length_a   1.000
_cell.length_b   1.000
_cell.length_c   1.000
_cell.angle_alpha   90.00
_cell.angle_beta   90.00
_cell.angle_gamma   90.00
#
_symmetry.space_group_name_H-M   'P 1'
#
loop_
_entity.id
_entity.type
_entity.pdbx_description
1 polymer ?
#
loop_
_entity_poly.entity_id
_entity_poly.type
_entity_poly.pdbx_seq_one_letter_code
_entity_poly.pdbx_strand_id
1 'polypeptide(L)'
;NSAVQLVNNLMYLNINKYTLQAGSDAMLEAGYSAKGYTYLLRINGELVSYIVIALILAVILIYGLISCYKIGKKDYMGQIKLIAGKNVSLKEELNKEHEYNKIQYKKMQEFVENIAHQIKTPLSVITMKLEMIQELCGINEDICRLITDCTKNTFKIKMFIKKLLDISRIESGKITLSSDEIVIDYIVEESVECAVDDKQKVSVNYGNEDRHRKMYADEGWLLEALINVISNCYEHINQKKDGMVYIDISSNSEVCMVTISDNGDGIQDCDIAGIFDRFMSRKSQDEFHAGIGLNLSKLIIEAHHGNIRAGNSDKYGGAQFKIILPLYKFKGKL
;
A
#
# COMPACT_ATOMS: atom_id res chain seq x y z
N ASN A 1 -25.00 -29.79 30.13
CA ASN A 1 -25.35 -28.34 30.19
C ASN A 1 -24.11 -27.40 30.19
N SER A 2 -23.02 -27.76 30.87
CA SER A 2 -21.82 -26.89 30.92
C SER A 2 -21.05 -26.80 29.61
N ALA A 3 -20.96 -27.88 28.81
CA ALA A 3 -20.26 -27.90 27.53
C ALA A 3 -21.01 -27.09 26.45
N VAL A 4 -22.35 -27.18 26.43
CA VAL A 4 -23.18 -26.38 25.51
C VAL A 4 -23.12 -24.89 25.87
N GLN A 5 -23.03 -24.56 27.16
CA GLN A 5 -22.89 -23.18 27.63
C GLN A 5 -21.47 -22.64 27.30
N LEU A 6 -20.43 -23.48 27.35
CA LEU A 6 -19.08 -23.09 26.95
C LEU A 6 -18.98 -22.85 25.45
N VAL A 7 -19.60 -23.72 24.63
CA VAL A 7 -19.66 -23.57 23.16
C VAL A 7 -20.48 -22.32 22.79
N ASN A 8 -21.61 -22.08 23.45
CA ASN A 8 -22.37 -20.84 23.24
C ASN A 8 -21.59 -19.60 23.68
N ASN A 9 -20.85 -19.64 24.79
CA ASN A 9 -19.98 -18.52 25.20
C ASN A 9 -18.79 -18.33 24.27
N LEU A 10 -18.26 -19.38 23.66
CA LEU A 10 -17.20 -19.30 22.64
C LEU A 10 -17.74 -18.82 21.27
N MET A 11 -18.95 -19.21 20.89
CA MET A 11 -19.63 -18.71 19.69
C MET A 11 -20.15 -17.26 19.88
N TYR A 12 -20.49 -16.87 21.11
CA TYR A 12 -20.77 -15.49 21.52
C TYR A 12 -19.55 -14.82 22.16
N LEU A 13 -18.34 -15.14 21.75
CA LEU A 13 -17.24 -14.20 21.83
C LEU A 13 -17.64 -13.03 20.93
N ASN A 14 -18.53 -12.23 21.51
CA ASN A 14 -18.78 -10.87 21.09
C ASN A 14 -17.43 -10.20 21.26
N ILE A 15 -16.58 -10.30 20.21
CA ILE A 15 -15.43 -9.44 20.08
C ILE A 15 -16.07 -8.07 19.92
N ASN A 16 -16.39 -7.49 21.07
CA ASN A 16 -17.04 -6.22 21.16
C ASN A 16 -16.20 -5.24 20.35
N LYS A 17 -16.84 -4.37 19.59
CA LYS A 17 -16.21 -3.28 18.84
C LYS A 17 -15.11 -2.57 19.67
N TYR A 18 -15.28 -2.50 20.99
CA TYR A 18 -14.30 -1.96 21.95
C TYR A 18 -13.03 -2.80 22.13
N THR A 19 -13.09 -4.13 22.08
CA THR A 19 -11.88 -5.00 22.15
C THR A 19 -11.10 -4.98 20.86
N LEU A 20 -11.76 -4.87 19.72
CA LEU A 20 -11.11 -4.66 18.41
C LEU A 20 -10.45 -3.27 18.36
N GLN A 21 -11.11 -2.25 18.91
CA GLN A 21 -10.60 -0.89 18.94
C GLN A 21 -9.40 -0.77 19.90
N ALA A 22 -9.48 -1.33 21.09
CA ALA A 22 -8.35 -1.37 22.05
C ALA A 22 -7.16 -2.17 21.50
N GLY A 23 -7.40 -3.27 20.77
CA GLY A 23 -6.34 -4.01 20.05
C GLY A 23 -5.71 -3.20 18.92
N SER A 24 -6.53 -2.42 18.19
CA SER A 24 -6.09 -1.50 17.15
C SER A 24 -5.19 -0.41 17.72
N ASP A 25 -5.63 0.23 18.79
CA ASP A 25 -4.92 1.34 19.43
C ASP A 25 -3.57 0.87 20.00
N ALA A 26 -3.54 -0.30 20.64
CA ALA A 26 -2.32 -0.92 21.17
C ALA A 26 -1.31 -1.27 20.04
N MET A 27 -1.79 -1.72 18.88
CA MET A 27 -0.93 -2.03 17.73
C MET A 27 -0.41 -0.76 17.05
N LEU A 28 -1.21 0.30 16.99
CA LEU A 28 -0.80 1.61 16.49
C LEU A 28 0.24 2.26 17.42
N GLU A 29 0.06 2.14 18.74
CA GLU A 29 1.04 2.56 19.75
C GLU A 29 2.37 1.78 19.63
N ALA A 30 2.31 0.52 19.21
CA ALA A 30 3.49 -0.31 18.93
C ALA A 30 4.16 -0.02 17.58
N GLY A 31 3.64 0.94 16.78
CA GLY A 31 4.25 1.39 15.54
C GLY A 31 3.88 0.57 14.28
N TYR A 32 2.80 -0.19 14.32
CA TYR A 32 2.30 -0.94 13.16
C TYR A 32 1.40 -0.08 12.26
N SER A 33 1.55 -0.22 10.95
CA SER A 33 0.67 0.46 9.99
C SER A 33 -0.74 -0.14 9.98
N ALA A 34 -1.73 0.65 9.55
CA ALA A 34 -3.10 0.14 9.34
C ALA A 34 -3.14 -1.08 8.40
N LYS A 35 -2.21 -1.16 7.44
CA LYS A 35 -2.04 -2.33 6.56
C LYS A 35 -1.52 -3.54 7.34
N GLY A 36 -0.52 -3.35 8.19
CA GLY A 36 0.00 -4.41 9.06
C GLY A 36 -1.09 -4.93 10.01
N TYR A 37 -1.91 -4.03 10.55
CA TYR A 37 -3.03 -4.37 11.41
C TYR A 37 -4.12 -5.15 10.67
N THR A 38 -4.57 -4.69 9.49
CA THR A 38 -5.56 -5.43 8.68
C THR A 38 -5.04 -6.78 8.21
N TYR A 39 -3.76 -6.88 7.89
CA TYR A 39 -3.11 -8.14 7.54
C TYR A 39 -3.03 -9.08 8.75
N LEU A 40 -2.64 -8.57 9.92
CA LEU A 40 -2.60 -9.31 11.19
C LEU A 40 -4.00 -9.70 11.68
N LEU A 41 -5.01 -8.83 11.53
CA LEU A 41 -6.42 -9.17 11.80
C LEU A 41 -6.93 -10.24 10.84
N ARG A 42 -6.54 -10.20 9.58
CA ARG A 42 -6.90 -11.21 8.59
C ARG A 42 -6.23 -12.55 8.91
N ILE A 43 -4.93 -12.55 9.24
CA ILE A 43 -4.21 -13.76 9.69
C ILE A 43 -4.77 -14.27 11.02
N ASN A 44 -5.03 -13.37 12.00
CA ASN A 44 -5.64 -13.76 13.26
C ASN A 44 -7.10 -14.19 13.07
N GLY A 45 -7.85 -13.58 12.15
CA GLY A 45 -9.22 -13.99 11.79
C GLY A 45 -9.25 -15.38 11.14
N GLU A 46 -8.33 -15.66 10.24
CA GLU A 46 -8.15 -16.99 9.66
C GLU A 46 -7.61 -17.97 10.73
N LEU A 47 -6.63 -17.56 11.56
CA LEU A 47 -6.11 -18.37 12.67
C LEU A 47 -7.19 -18.62 13.74
N VAL A 48 -7.99 -17.61 14.09
CA VAL A 48 -9.12 -17.76 15.00
C VAL A 48 -10.22 -18.62 14.39
N SER A 49 -10.49 -18.53 13.08
CA SER A 49 -11.40 -19.45 12.40
C SER A 49 -10.85 -20.87 12.34
N TYR A 50 -9.54 -21.06 12.12
CA TYR A 50 -8.89 -22.38 12.23
C TYR A 50 -8.87 -22.90 13.67
N ILE A 51 -8.67 -22.03 14.67
CA ILE A 51 -8.75 -22.38 16.10
C ILE A 51 -10.19 -22.71 16.49
N VAL A 52 -11.18 -21.95 16.01
CA VAL A 52 -12.61 -22.24 16.24
C VAL A 52 -13.02 -23.53 15.54
N ILE A 53 -12.59 -23.76 14.31
CA ILE A 53 -12.81 -25.02 13.58
C ILE A 53 -12.07 -26.18 14.27
N ALA A 54 -10.83 -25.97 14.72
CA ALA A 54 -10.07 -26.98 15.47
C ALA A 54 -10.73 -27.27 16.83
N LEU A 55 -11.27 -26.25 17.51
CA LEU A 55 -12.03 -26.42 18.77
C LEU A 55 -13.37 -27.09 18.55
N ILE A 56 -14.11 -26.78 17.47
CA ILE A 56 -15.37 -27.46 17.11
C ILE A 56 -15.09 -28.93 16.76
N LEU A 57 -14.02 -29.19 15.99
CA LEU A 57 -13.61 -30.56 15.67
C LEU A 57 -13.16 -31.33 16.91
N ALA A 58 -12.43 -30.67 17.84
CA ALA A 58 -12.06 -31.27 19.13
C ALA A 58 -13.30 -31.56 20.02
N VAL A 59 -14.29 -30.63 20.02
CA VAL A 59 -15.57 -30.83 20.75
C VAL A 59 -16.42 -31.95 20.13
N ILE A 60 -16.50 -32.03 18.79
CA ILE A 60 -17.19 -33.12 18.08
C ILE A 60 -16.46 -34.45 18.32
N LEU A 61 -15.13 -34.45 18.31
CA LEU A 61 -14.30 -35.62 18.65
C LEU A 61 -14.51 -36.09 20.10
N ILE A 62 -14.51 -35.12 21.05
CA ILE A 62 -14.77 -35.41 22.48
C ILE A 62 -16.20 -35.89 22.69
N TYR A 63 -17.19 -35.32 21.98
CA TYR A 63 -18.57 -35.76 22.04
C TYR A 63 -18.72 -37.14 21.41
N GLY A 64 -18.05 -37.41 20.27
CA GLY A 64 -17.92 -38.72 19.65
C GLY A 64 -17.27 -39.75 20.59
N LEU A 65 -16.21 -39.33 21.31
CA LEU A 65 -15.52 -40.15 22.31
C LEU A 65 -16.39 -40.46 23.53
N ILE A 66 -17.16 -39.46 24.03
CA ILE A 66 -18.12 -39.70 25.12
C ILE A 66 -19.24 -40.66 24.69
N SER A 67 -19.66 -40.55 23.43
CA SER A 67 -20.66 -41.46 22.86
C SER A 67 -20.08 -42.85 22.61
N CYS A 68 -18.85 -42.96 22.09
CA CYS A 68 -18.14 -44.24 21.88
C CYS A 68 -17.59 -44.85 23.18
N TYR A 69 -17.28 -44.02 24.22
CA TYR A 69 -16.90 -44.52 25.54
C TYR A 69 -18.01 -45.31 26.20
N LYS A 70 -19.26 -44.99 25.89
CA LYS A 70 -20.42 -45.84 26.25
C LYS A 70 -20.45 -47.16 25.49
N ILE A 71 -19.70 -47.28 24.40
CA ILE A 71 -19.79 -48.46 23.48
C ILE A 71 -18.49 -49.31 23.43
N GLY A 72 -17.34 -48.82 23.93
CA GLY A 72 -16.13 -49.67 23.89
C GLY A 72 -14.80 -48.92 23.85
N LYS A 73 -14.06 -48.97 24.85
CA LYS A 73 -12.81 -48.33 25.24
C LYS A 73 -11.57 -48.71 24.47
N LYS A 74 -10.73 -47.92 24.00
CA LYS A 74 -9.26 -47.85 24.13
C LYS A 74 -8.50 -47.13 23.03
N ASP A 75 -8.93 -47.15 21.75
CA ASP A 75 -8.11 -46.70 20.62
C ASP A 75 -8.17 -45.21 20.34
N TYR A 76 -9.22 -44.52 20.75
CA TYR A 76 -9.45 -43.12 20.36
C TYR A 76 -8.56 -42.09 21.07
N MET A 77 -8.13 -42.37 22.32
CA MET A 77 -7.23 -41.44 23.07
C MET A 77 -5.81 -41.37 22.46
N GLY A 78 -5.38 -42.44 21.80
CA GLY A 78 -4.11 -42.47 21.05
C GLY A 78 -4.15 -41.56 19.81
N GLN A 79 -5.30 -41.62 19.08
CA GLN A 79 -5.48 -40.78 17.89
C GLN A 79 -5.62 -39.29 18.22
N ILE A 80 -6.29 -38.92 19.32
CA ILE A 80 -6.38 -37.54 19.79
C ILE A 80 -5.02 -37.01 20.17
N LYS A 81 -4.19 -37.76 20.89
CA LYS A 81 -2.81 -37.39 21.21
C LYS A 81 -1.95 -37.21 19.95
N LEU A 82 -2.17 -38.04 18.93
CA LEU A 82 -1.46 -37.98 17.66
C LEU A 82 -1.86 -36.72 16.87
N ILE A 83 -3.19 -36.41 16.82
CA ILE A 83 -3.69 -35.19 16.13
C ILE A 83 -3.28 -33.93 16.88
N ALA A 84 -3.37 -33.92 18.21
CA ALA A 84 -2.91 -32.81 19.02
C ALA A 84 -1.39 -32.58 18.87
N GLY A 85 -0.61 -33.65 18.85
CA GLY A 85 0.83 -33.59 18.57
C GLY A 85 1.15 -33.05 17.17
N LYS A 86 0.42 -33.50 16.13
CA LYS A 86 0.53 -32.99 14.76
C LYS A 86 0.17 -31.50 14.68
N ASN A 87 -0.89 -31.07 15.35
CA ASN A 87 -1.29 -29.65 15.35
C ASN A 87 -0.26 -28.74 16.04
N VAL A 88 0.37 -29.22 17.12
CA VAL A 88 1.46 -28.49 17.79
C VAL A 88 2.69 -28.41 16.87
N SER A 89 3.10 -29.51 16.23
CA SER A 89 4.23 -29.51 15.30
C SER A 89 3.98 -28.64 14.07
N LEU A 90 2.76 -28.67 13.50
CA LEU A 90 2.39 -27.81 12.37
C LEU A 90 2.44 -26.32 12.73
N LYS A 91 2.01 -25.98 13.94
CA LYS A 91 2.06 -24.61 14.45
C LYS A 91 3.49 -24.13 14.68
N GLU A 92 4.36 -25.02 15.15
CA GLU A 92 5.79 -24.71 15.29
C GLU A 92 6.50 -24.55 13.94
N GLU A 93 6.16 -25.37 12.94
CA GLU A 93 6.67 -25.19 11.56
C GLU A 93 6.19 -23.88 10.95
N LEU A 94 4.91 -23.55 11.07
CA LEU A 94 4.34 -22.29 10.57
C LEU A 94 5.00 -21.08 11.21
N ASN A 95 5.23 -21.12 12.52
CA ASN A 95 5.92 -20.04 13.23
C ASN A 95 7.40 -19.91 12.78
N LYS A 96 8.09 -21.02 12.55
CA LYS A 96 9.46 -21.02 12.03
C LYS A 96 9.54 -20.43 10.63
N GLU A 97 8.60 -20.80 9.76
CA GLU A 97 8.52 -20.27 8.40
C GLU A 97 8.21 -18.77 8.40
N HIS A 98 7.32 -18.32 9.28
CA HIS A 98 7.00 -16.90 9.45
C HIS A 98 8.20 -16.09 9.94
N GLU A 99 8.92 -16.57 10.95
CA GLU A 99 10.16 -15.94 11.44
C GLU A 99 11.26 -15.95 10.37
N TYR A 100 11.41 -17.03 9.62
CA TYR A 100 12.35 -17.10 8.51
C TYR A 100 12.05 -16.07 7.44
N ASN A 101 10.79 -15.97 7.02
CA ASN A 101 10.33 -14.99 6.03
C ASN A 101 10.56 -13.54 6.51
N LYS A 102 10.29 -13.26 7.78
CA LYS A 102 10.54 -11.94 8.40
C LYS A 102 12.03 -11.57 8.39
N ILE A 103 12.90 -12.53 8.69
CA ILE A 103 14.35 -12.33 8.65
C ILE A 103 14.84 -12.09 7.21
N GLN A 104 14.33 -12.84 6.24
CA GLN A 104 14.67 -12.65 4.82
C GLN A 104 14.21 -11.28 4.31
N TYR A 105 13.01 -10.88 4.71
CA TYR A 105 12.45 -9.57 4.35
C TYR A 105 13.31 -8.43 4.89
N LYS A 106 13.73 -8.51 6.17
CA LYS A 106 14.62 -7.53 6.80
C LYS A 106 15.98 -7.45 6.11
N LYS A 107 16.57 -8.60 5.76
CA LYS A 107 17.84 -8.64 5.02
C LYS A 107 17.72 -8.00 3.62
N MET A 108 16.61 -8.25 2.93
CA MET A 108 16.35 -7.63 1.63
C MET A 108 16.23 -6.11 1.75
N GLN A 109 15.57 -5.60 2.80
CA GLN A 109 15.48 -4.16 3.05
C GLN A 109 16.85 -3.55 3.31
N GLU A 110 17.65 -4.14 4.19
CA GLU A 110 19.02 -3.68 4.48
C GLU A 110 19.90 -3.70 3.22
N PHE A 111 19.72 -4.71 2.36
CA PHE A 111 20.41 -4.79 1.08
C PHE A 111 20.00 -3.66 0.11
N VAL A 112 18.69 -3.37 -0.02
CA VAL A 112 18.19 -2.28 -0.86
C VAL A 112 18.69 -0.92 -0.34
N GLU A 113 18.64 -0.68 0.98
CA GLU A 113 19.16 0.55 1.60
C GLU A 113 20.66 0.73 1.30
N ASN A 114 21.46 -0.33 1.46
CA ASN A 114 22.90 -0.30 1.19
C ASN A 114 23.23 -0.04 -0.28
N ILE A 115 22.54 -0.73 -1.21
CA ILE A 115 22.73 -0.51 -2.66
C ILE A 115 22.37 0.93 -3.02
N ALA A 116 21.25 1.43 -2.53
CA ALA A 116 20.81 2.78 -2.83
C ALA A 116 21.83 3.84 -2.34
N HIS A 117 22.41 3.65 -1.17
CA HIS A 117 23.50 4.51 -0.67
C HIS A 117 24.75 4.42 -1.54
N GLN A 118 25.14 3.21 -1.95
CA GLN A 118 26.33 3.00 -2.80
C GLN A 118 26.14 3.55 -4.24
N ILE A 119 24.92 3.53 -4.77
CA ILE A 119 24.63 4.10 -6.10
C ILE A 119 24.49 5.62 -6.05
N LYS A 120 23.93 6.19 -4.98
CA LYS A 120 23.74 7.63 -4.82
C LYS A 120 25.06 8.41 -4.95
N THR A 121 26.15 7.87 -4.39
CA THR A 121 27.48 8.52 -4.40
C THR A 121 28.06 8.65 -5.80
N PRO A 122 28.25 7.57 -6.62
CA PRO A 122 28.77 7.70 -7.98
C PRO A 122 27.84 8.51 -8.88
N LEU A 123 26.52 8.41 -8.67
CA LEU A 123 25.55 9.16 -9.45
C LEU A 123 25.69 10.68 -9.19
N SER A 124 25.92 11.09 -7.94
CA SER A 124 26.18 12.50 -7.60
C SER A 124 27.47 13.01 -8.25
N VAL A 125 28.51 12.16 -8.31
CA VAL A 125 29.77 12.52 -9.01
C VAL A 125 29.56 12.67 -10.52
N ILE A 126 28.77 11.78 -11.14
CA ILE A 126 28.43 11.87 -12.56
C ILE A 126 27.65 13.17 -12.84
N THR A 127 26.63 13.49 -12.03
CA THR A 127 25.86 14.74 -12.16
C THR A 127 26.75 15.95 -12.09
N MET A 128 27.62 16.03 -11.07
CA MET A 128 28.56 17.14 -10.92
C MET A 128 29.49 17.29 -12.12
N LYS A 129 30.02 16.15 -12.65
CA LYS A 129 30.89 16.20 -13.84
C LYS A 129 30.13 16.64 -15.10
N LEU A 130 28.89 16.23 -15.28
CA LEU A 130 28.04 16.68 -16.39
C LEU A 130 27.76 18.18 -16.32
N GLU A 131 27.48 18.70 -15.12
CA GLU A 131 27.31 20.13 -14.87
C GLU A 131 28.59 20.92 -15.22
N MET A 132 29.76 20.46 -14.78
CA MET A 132 31.04 21.06 -15.13
C MET A 132 31.33 21.06 -16.64
N ILE A 133 31.02 19.95 -17.34
CA ILE A 133 31.20 19.87 -18.79
C ILE A 133 30.20 20.80 -19.48
N GLN A 134 28.98 20.94 -19.01
CA GLN A 134 27.98 21.86 -19.55
C GLN A 134 28.43 23.32 -19.44
N GLU A 135 29.06 23.71 -18.32
CA GLU A 135 29.63 25.05 -18.13
C GLU A 135 30.84 25.32 -19.09
N LEU A 136 31.63 24.27 -19.41
CA LEU A 136 32.81 24.39 -20.27
C LEU A 136 32.47 24.30 -21.77
N CYS A 137 31.32 23.69 -22.13
CA CYS A 137 30.92 23.48 -23.52
C CYS A 137 30.18 24.67 -24.13
N GLY A 138 30.87 25.80 -24.32
CA GLY A 138 30.24 27.04 -24.77
C GLY A 138 29.81 27.11 -26.25
N ILE A 139 30.00 26.11 -27.13
CA ILE A 139 29.85 26.35 -28.61
C ILE A 139 29.29 25.15 -29.41
N ASN A 140 29.21 23.92 -28.90
CA ASN A 140 28.73 22.79 -29.70
C ASN A 140 27.35 22.33 -29.23
N GLU A 141 26.30 22.65 -30.02
CA GLU A 141 24.91 22.28 -29.73
C GLU A 141 24.69 20.78 -29.57
N ASP A 142 25.38 19.93 -30.34
CA ASP A 142 25.23 18.48 -30.26
C ASP A 142 25.79 17.94 -28.95
N ILE A 143 26.92 18.48 -28.47
CA ILE A 143 27.48 18.11 -27.18
C ILE A 143 26.55 18.58 -26.04
N CYS A 144 26.00 19.79 -26.12
CA CYS A 144 25.06 20.31 -25.16
C CYS A 144 23.76 19.45 -25.06
N ARG A 145 23.26 18.97 -26.21
CA ARG A 145 22.10 18.03 -26.23
C ARG A 145 22.45 16.70 -25.54
N LEU A 146 23.59 16.11 -25.88
CA LEU A 146 24.04 14.85 -25.25
C LEU A 146 24.21 14.98 -23.74
N ILE A 147 24.82 16.07 -23.29
CA ILE A 147 24.97 16.35 -21.85
C ILE A 147 23.60 16.50 -21.18
N THR A 148 22.68 17.25 -21.80
CA THR A 148 21.31 17.41 -21.30
C THR A 148 20.61 16.08 -21.17
N ASP A 149 20.73 15.20 -22.17
CA ASP A 149 20.13 13.86 -22.14
C ASP A 149 20.76 12.97 -21.06
N CYS A 150 22.07 13.01 -20.90
CA CYS A 150 22.77 12.31 -19.82
C CYS A 150 22.33 12.83 -18.44
N THR A 151 22.20 14.14 -18.27
CA THR A 151 21.76 14.76 -17.02
C THR A 151 20.32 14.35 -16.69
N LYS A 152 19.41 14.37 -17.67
CA LYS A 152 18.04 13.88 -17.52
C LYS A 152 17.98 12.42 -17.08
N ASN A 153 18.77 11.56 -17.73
CA ASN A 153 18.80 10.13 -17.37
C ASN A 153 19.40 9.89 -15.98
N THR A 154 20.43 10.63 -15.61
CA THR A 154 21.02 10.60 -14.28
C THR A 154 20.01 11.02 -13.20
N PHE A 155 19.23 12.08 -13.46
CA PHE A 155 18.17 12.53 -12.59
C PHE A 155 17.05 11.49 -12.45
N LYS A 156 16.63 10.85 -13.57
CA LYS A 156 15.64 9.76 -13.53
C LYS A 156 16.11 8.60 -12.64
N ILE A 157 17.36 8.17 -12.76
CA ILE A 157 17.94 7.11 -11.92
C ILE A 157 17.94 7.54 -10.44
N LYS A 158 18.32 8.78 -10.14
CA LYS A 158 18.31 9.31 -8.77
C LYS A 158 16.90 9.28 -8.16
N MET A 159 15.88 9.70 -8.91
CA MET A 159 14.48 9.67 -8.48
C MET A 159 13.97 8.25 -8.29
N PHE A 160 14.35 7.33 -9.17
CA PHE A 160 14.01 5.92 -9.05
C PHE A 160 14.56 5.30 -7.76
N ILE A 161 15.84 5.53 -7.47
CA ILE A 161 16.49 5.06 -6.24
C ILE A 161 15.82 5.67 -5.01
N LYS A 162 15.47 6.98 -5.05
CA LYS A 162 14.73 7.64 -3.97
C LYS A 162 13.41 6.91 -3.70
N LYS A 163 12.61 6.66 -4.74
CA LYS A 163 11.32 5.96 -4.62
C LYS A 163 11.47 4.55 -4.04
N LEU A 164 12.51 3.80 -4.45
CA LEU A 164 12.81 2.49 -3.87
C LEU A 164 13.14 2.56 -2.37
N LEU A 165 13.94 3.56 -1.97
CA LEU A 165 14.25 3.78 -0.56
C LEU A 165 13.01 4.15 0.25
N ASP A 166 12.16 5.02 -0.29
CA ASP A 166 10.93 5.47 0.35
C ASP A 166 9.97 4.29 0.56
N ILE A 167 9.81 3.43 -0.45
CA ILE A 167 9.06 2.17 -0.34
C ILE A 167 9.64 1.31 0.80
N SER A 168 10.96 1.07 0.78
CA SER A 168 11.63 0.26 1.81
C SER A 168 11.42 0.80 3.22
N ARG A 169 11.47 2.14 3.38
CA ARG A 169 11.28 2.81 4.67
C ARG A 169 9.83 2.73 5.18
N ILE A 170 8.84 2.93 4.28
CA ILE A 170 7.43 2.80 4.62
C ILE A 170 7.13 1.38 5.07
N GLU A 171 7.54 0.37 4.29
CA GLU A 171 7.27 -1.03 4.60
C GLU A 171 7.98 -1.53 5.87
N SER A 172 9.14 -0.95 6.20
CA SER A 172 9.85 -1.28 7.45
C SER A 172 9.28 -0.58 8.68
N GLY A 173 8.28 0.29 8.52
CA GLY A 173 7.75 1.09 9.62
C GLY A 173 8.77 2.11 10.18
N LYS A 174 9.80 2.47 9.39
CA LYS A 174 10.82 3.45 9.79
C LYS A 174 10.39 4.90 9.56
N ILE A 175 9.26 5.10 8.86
CA ILE A 175 8.70 6.43 8.61
C ILE A 175 7.66 6.74 9.68
N THR A 176 7.77 7.91 10.28
CA THR A 176 6.73 8.52 11.09
C THR A 176 6.10 9.63 10.27
N LEU A 177 4.85 9.45 9.87
CA LEU A 177 4.10 10.50 9.17
C LEU A 177 3.71 11.60 10.15
N SER A 178 3.79 12.85 9.71
CA SER A 178 3.12 13.95 10.39
C SER A 178 1.59 13.80 10.22
N SER A 179 0.84 14.35 11.16
CA SER A 179 -0.62 14.42 11.05
C SER A 179 -1.03 15.86 11.29
N ASP A 180 -0.71 16.68 10.29
CA ASP A 180 -0.98 18.11 10.29
C ASP A 180 -2.36 18.40 9.70
N GLU A 181 -2.99 19.49 10.12
CA GLU A 181 -4.24 19.94 9.51
C GLU A 181 -3.92 20.57 8.14
N ILE A 182 -4.43 19.97 7.09
CA ILE A 182 -4.26 20.42 5.71
C ILE A 182 -5.61 20.65 5.03
N VAL A 183 -5.61 21.42 3.95
CA VAL A 183 -6.78 21.60 3.08
C VAL A 183 -6.55 20.82 1.79
N ILE A 184 -7.42 19.87 1.51
CA ILE A 184 -7.22 18.92 0.40
C ILE A 184 -7.14 19.60 -0.98
N ASP A 185 -7.88 20.70 -1.18
CA ASP A 185 -7.88 21.44 -2.45
C ASP A 185 -6.48 21.91 -2.82
N TYR A 186 -5.74 22.50 -1.86
CA TYR A 186 -4.41 23.02 -2.10
C TYR A 186 -3.43 21.91 -2.49
N ILE A 187 -3.54 20.75 -1.83
CA ILE A 187 -2.69 19.60 -2.14
C ILE A 187 -2.99 19.06 -3.54
N VAL A 188 -4.26 18.99 -3.91
CA VAL A 188 -4.66 18.55 -5.26
C VAL A 188 -4.20 19.56 -6.32
N GLU A 189 -4.40 20.85 -6.10
CA GLU A 189 -3.97 21.89 -7.02
C GLU A 189 -2.43 21.88 -7.19
N GLU A 190 -1.67 21.79 -6.10
CA GLU A 190 -0.21 21.67 -6.14
C GLU A 190 0.24 20.36 -6.83
N SER A 191 -0.48 19.26 -6.58
CA SER A 191 -0.20 17.98 -7.26
C SER A 191 -0.39 18.09 -8.77
N VAL A 192 -1.43 18.79 -9.24
CA VAL A 192 -1.64 19.07 -10.66
C VAL A 192 -0.52 19.93 -11.22
N GLU A 193 -0.11 20.98 -10.48
CA GLU A 193 0.99 21.87 -10.89
C GLU A 193 2.31 21.12 -11.11
N CYS A 194 2.58 20.14 -10.24
CA CYS A 194 3.81 19.35 -10.30
C CYS A 194 3.74 18.19 -11.31
N ALA A 195 2.55 17.63 -11.55
CA ALA A 195 2.36 16.41 -12.34
C ALA A 195 2.16 16.66 -13.84
N VAL A 196 1.72 17.87 -14.24
CA VAL A 196 1.17 18.12 -15.58
C VAL A 196 1.77 19.38 -16.18
N ASP A 197 2.31 19.26 -17.40
CA ASP A 197 2.85 20.40 -18.16
C ASP A 197 1.72 21.28 -18.74
N ASP A 198 0.64 20.66 -19.23
CA ASP A 198 -0.51 21.34 -19.83
C ASP A 198 -1.75 21.24 -18.94
N LYS A 199 -1.94 22.27 -18.10
CA LYS A 199 -3.07 22.35 -17.15
C LYS A 199 -4.46 22.39 -17.82
N GLN A 200 -4.55 22.73 -19.11
CA GLN A 200 -5.82 22.74 -19.86
C GLN A 200 -6.37 21.32 -20.04
N LYS A 201 -5.51 20.31 -19.91
CA LYS A 201 -5.88 18.89 -19.96
C LYS A 201 -6.35 18.32 -18.63
N VAL A 202 -6.51 19.14 -17.59
CA VAL A 202 -6.98 18.70 -16.28
C VAL A 202 -8.21 19.46 -15.87
N SER A 203 -9.25 18.74 -15.48
CA SER A 203 -10.48 19.28 -14.92
C SER A 203 -10.63 18.87 -13.47
N VAL A 204 -10.65 19.81 -12.54
CA VAL A 204 -10.85 19.56 -11.11
C VAL A 204 -12.27 19.98 -10.73
N ASN A 205 -13.04 19.07 -10.17
CA ASN A 205 -14.41 19.29 -9.72
C ASN A 205 -14.51 19.07 -8.21
N TYR A 206 -15.12 20.01 -7.53
CA TYR A 206 -15.40 19.94 -6.10
C TYR A 206 -16.90 19.71 -5.88
N GLY A 207 -17.26 18.84 -4.96
CA GLY A 207 -18.63 18.75 -4.45
C GLY A 207 -19.07 20.08 -3.81
N ASN A 208 -20.37 20.32 -3.77
CA ASN A 208 -20.92 21.64 -3.37
C ASN A 208 -20.51 22.14 -1.97
N GLU A 209 -20.10 21.23 -1.06
CA GLU A 209 -19.66 21.55 0.31
C GLU A 209 -18.21 21.14 0.59
N ASP A 210 -17.48 20.68 -0.43
CA ASP A 210 -16.18 20.06 -0.23
C ASP A 210 -15.00 21.02 -0.42
N ARG A 211 -15.25 22.23 -0.91
CA ARG A 211 -14.23 23.24 -1.11
C ARG A 211 -13.68 23.71 0.23
N HIS A 212 -12.35 23.71 0.37
CA HIS A 212 -11.61 24.03 1.60
C HIS A 212 -11.84 23.01 2.74
N ARG A 213 -12.14 21.76 2.40
CA ARG A 213 -12.28 20.69 3.40
C ARG A 213 -10.95 20.44 4.09
N LYS A 214 -10.98 20.52 5.41
CA LYS A 214 -9.83 20.22 6.26
C LYS A 214 -9.77 18.74 6.58
N MET A 215 -8.57 18.20 6.56
CA MET A 215 -8.26 16.83 6.97
C MET A 215 -6.89 16.78 7.66
N TYR A 216 -6.52 15.62 8.19
CA TYR A 216 -5.22 15.42 8.82
C TYR A 216 -4.38 14.47 7.96
N ALA A 217 -3.21 14.94 7.51
CA ALA A 217 -2.28 14.14 6.72
C ALA A 217 -0.85 14.67 6.85
N ASP A 218 0.11 13.89 6.36
CA ASP A 218 1.44 14.38 6.04
C ASP A 218 1.39 14.97 4.63
N GLU A 219 1.50 16.29 4.55
CA GLU A 219 1.37 17.06 3.32
C GLU A 219 2.31 16.57 2.22
N GLY A 220 3.59 16.42 2.55
CA GLY A 220 4.61 16.03 1.58
C GLY A 220 4.42 14.63 1.04
N TRP A 221 4.07 13.68 1.89
CA TRP A 221 3.81 12.31 1.44
C TRP A 221 2.50 12.21 0.65
N LEU A 222 1.45 12.92 1.07
CA LEU A 222 0.19 12.91 0.34
C LEU A 222 0.34 13.56 -1.04
N LEU A 223 1.07 14.68 -1.13
CA LEU A 223 1.44 15.35 -2.37
C LEU A 223 2.16 14.36 -3.33
N GLU A 224 3.19 13.65 -2.85
CA GLU A 224 3.93 12.65 -3.66
C GLU A 224 3.00 11.54 -4.18
N ALA A 225 2.06 11.06 -3.34
CA ALA A 225 1.11 10.03 -3.75
C ALA A 225 0.17 10.51 -4.86
N LEU A 226 -0.37 11.72 -4.75
CA LEU A 226 -1.26 12.30 -5.75
C LEU A 226 -0.53 12.61 -7.05
N ILE A 227 0.69 13.18 -6.99
CA ILE A 227 1.54 13.42 -8.17
C ILE A 227 1.73 12.12 -8.95
N ASN A 228 2.08 11.02 -8.29
CA ASN A 228 2.30 9.74 -8.98
C ASN A 228 1.05 9.24 -9.70
N VAL A 229 -0.13 9.38 -9.10
CA VAL A 229 -1.40 8.94 -9.73
C VAL A 229 -1.79 9.86 -10.88
N ILE A 230 -1.71 11.19 -10.68
CA ILE A 230 -2.05 12.19 -11.70
C ILE A 230 -1.10 12.09 -12.90
N SER A 231 0.22 11.98 -12.64
CA SER A 231 1.21 11.80 -13.71
C SER A 231 0.94 10.54 -14.52
N ASN A 232 0.58 9.43 -13.85
CA ASN A 232 0.23 8.19 -14.53
C ASN A 232 -0.98 8.38 -15.47
N CYS A 233 -2.04 9.01 -15.02
CA CYS A 233 -3.21 9.33 -15.86
C CYS A 233 -2.82 10.27 -17.01
N TYR A 234 -2.03 11.31 -16.73
CA TYR A 234 -1.60 12.29 -17.75
C TYR A 234 -0.73 11.66 -18.84
N GLU A 235 0.17 10.77 -18.50
CA GLU A 235 0.99 10.04 -19.45
C GLU A 235 0.18 9.17 -20.40
N HIS A 236 -0.89 8.55 -19.91
CA HIS A 236 -1.76 7.68 -20.70
C HIS A 236 -2.66 8.44 -21.68
N ILE A 237 -2.84 9.75 -21.50
CA ILE A 237 -3.60 10.61 -22.42
C ILE A 237 -2.72 11.43 -23.35
N ASN A 238 -1.40 11.47 -23.13
CA ASN A 238 -0.51 12.45 -23.80
C ASN A 238 -0.47 12.30 -25.33
N GLN A 239 -0.75 11.11 -25.85
CA GLN A 239 -0.83 10.85 -27.31
C GLN A 239 -2.20 11.14 -27.91
N LYS A 240 -3.23 11.45 -27.08
CA LYS A 240 -4.59 11.76 -27.55
C LYS A 240 -4.78 13.26 -27.71
N LYS A 241 -5.33 13.69 -28.85
CA LYS A 241 -5.59 15.11 -29.13
C LYS A 241 -6.57 15.71 -28.11
N ASP A 242 -7.59 14.93 -27.72
CA ASP A 242 -8.64 15.32 -26.76
C ASP A 242 -8.43 14.60 -25.40
N GLY A 243 -7.15 14.31 -25.05
CA GLY A 243 -6.81 13.66 -23.79
C GLY A 243 -7.10 14.59 -22.60
N MET A 244 -7.83 14.07 -21.61
CA MET A 244 -8.23 14.80 -20.41
C MET A 244 -8.08 13.93 -19.16
N VAL A 245 -7.64 14.56 -18.06
CA VAL A 245 -7.68 14.00 -16.71
C VAL A 245 -8.76 14.71 -15.92
N TYR A 246 -9.59 13.96 -15.23
CA TYR A 246 -10.69 14.45 -14.39
C TYR A 246 -10.39 14.10 -12.94
N ILE A 247 -10.46 15.09 -12.06
CA ILE A 247 -10.26 14.93 -10.63
C ILE A 247 -11.54 15.37 -9.93
N ASP A 248 -12.27 14.44 -9.35
CA ASP A 248 -13.50 14.70 -8.60
C ASP A 248 -13.21 14.53 -7.10
N ILE A 249 -13.47 15.58 -6.32
CA ILE A 249 -13.29 15.59 -4.86
C ILE A 249 -14.67 15.60 -4.22
N SER A 250 -14.91 14.66 -3.31
CA SER A 250 -16.12 14.59 -2.51
C SER A 250 -15.80 14.17 -1.09
N SER A 251 -16.58 14.64 -0.12
CA SER A 251 -16.38 14.25 1.28
C SER A 251 -17.71 14.01 2.00
N ASN A 252 -17.65 13.26 3.07
CA ASN A 252 -18.71 13.14 4.05
C ASN A 252 -18.17 13.54 5.44
N SER A 253 -18.86 13.16 6.52
CA SER A 253 -18.42 13.47 7.90
C SER A 253 -17.14 12.74 8.33
N GLU A 254 -16.76 11.64 7.68
CA GLU A 254 -15.70 10.73 8.13
C GLU A 254 -14.53 10.65 7.16
N VAL A 255 -14.81 10.73 5.87
CA VAL A 255 -13.79 10.51 4.82
C VAL A 255 -13.86 11.55 3.71
N CYS A 256 -12.71 11.81 3.11
CA CYS A 256 -12.55 12.51 1.85
C CYS A 256 -12.24 11.48 0.76
N MET A 257 -12.89 11.60 -0.37
CA MET A 257 -12.69 10.78 -1.57
C MET A 257 -12.17 11.64 -2.71
N VAL A 258 -10.99 11.30 -3.23
CA VAL A 258 -10.41 11.89 -4.43
C VAL A 258 -10.47 10.83 -5.52
N THR A 259 -11.21 11.10 -6.58
CA THR A 259 -11.33 10.22 -7.75
C THR A 259 -10.59 10.85 -8.91
N ILE A 260 -9.54 10.19 -9.40
CA ILE A 260 -8.73 10.63 -10.54
C ILE A 260 -9.04 9.69 -11.69
N SER A 261 -9.52 10.24 -12.80
CA SER A 261 -9.91 9.46 -13.99
C SER A 261 -9.29 10.08 -15.23
N ASP A 262 -9.04 9.29 -16.24
CA ASP A 262 -8.61 9.74 -17.55
C ASP A 262 -9.59 9.25 -18.65
N ASN A 263 -9.43 9.76 -19.86
CA ASN A 263 -10.10 9.25 -21.05
C ASN A 263 -9.15 8.49 -21.97
N GLY A 264 -8.10 7.89 -21.39
CA GLY A 264 -7.11 7.04 -22.06
C GLY A 264 -7.68 5.70 -22.52
N ASP A 265 -6.80 4.71 -22.66
CA ASP A 265 -7.19 3.36 -23.13
C ASP A 265 -7.69 2.46 -22.00
N GLY A 266 -7.64 2.96 -20.76
CA GLY A 266 -8.06 2.21 -19.57
C GLY A 266 -7.06 1.13 -19.15
N ILE A 267 -7.48 0.35 -18.16
CA ILE A 267 -6.70 -0.75 -17.56
C ILE A 267 -7.30 -2.06 -18.02
N GLN A 268 -6.50 -3.01 -18.49
CA GLN A 268 -7.00 -4.33 -18.83
C GLN A 268 -7.43 -5.10 -17.57
N ASP A 269 -8.51 -5.86 -17.64
CA ASP A 269 -9.07 -6.56 -16.47
C ASP A 269 -8.06 -7.46 -15.74
N CYS A 270 -7.15 -8.10 -16.51
CA CYS A 270 -6.08 -8.93 -15.93
C CYS A 270 -5.03 -8.13 -15.15
N ASP A 271 -4.91 -6.82 -15.36
CA ASP A 271 -3.91 -5.97 -14.73
C ASP A 271 -4.45 -5.21 -13.51
N ILE A 272 -5.76 -5.03 -13.43
CA ILE A 272 -6.39 -4.27 -12.33
C ILE A 272 -5.94 -4.78 -10.97
N ALA A 273 -5.88 -6.10 -10.78
CA ALA A 273 -5.49 -6.71 -9.51
C ALA A 273 -4.04 -6.45 -9.14
N GLY A 274 -3.13 -6.36 -10.13
CA GLY A 274 -1.69 -6.21 -9.93
C GLY A 274 -1.15 -4.81 -10.22
N ILE A 275 -1.97 -3.82 -10.57
CA ILE A 275 -1.48 -2.50 -11.01
C ILE A 275 -0.68 -1.75 -9.94
N PHE A 276 -0.90 -2.09 -8.68
CA PHE A 276 -0.15 -1.56 -7.55
C PHE A 276 1.07 -2.42 -7.16
N ASP A 277 1.34 -3.52 -7.86
CA ASP A 277 2.52 -4.34 -7.62
C ASP A 277 3.76 -3.64 -8.17
N ARG A 278 4.91 -3.95 -7.57
CA ARG A 278 6.17 -3.35 -7.99
C ARG A 278 6.56 -3.84 -9.39
N PHE A 279 7.11 -2.93 -10.18
CA PHE A 279 7.61 -3.22 -11.53
C PHE A 279 6.52 -3.61 -12.54
N MET A 280 5.24 -3.37 -12.21
CA MET A 280 4.15 -3.51 -13.16
C MET A 280 4.12 -2.27 -14.08
N SER A 281 4.73 -2.41 -15.24
CA SER A 281 4.66 -1.43 -16.34
C SER A 281 4.61 -2.20 -17.65
N ARG A 282 3.61 -1.91 -18.50
CA ARG A 282 3.48 -2.49 -19.86
C ARG A 282 4.11 -1.64 -20.95
N LYS A 283 4.61 -0.45 -20.61
CA LYS A 283 5.24 0.41 -21.62
C LYS A 283 6.58 -0.17 -22.05
N SER A 284 6.82 -0.11 -23.37
CA SER A 284 8.00 -0.62 -24.06
C SER A 284 9.31 -0.13 -23.41
N GLN A 285 10.38 -0.86 -23.68
CA GLN A 285 11.74 -0.71 -23.15
C GLN A 285 12.34 0.71 -23.22
N ASP A 286 11.68 1.68 -23.86
CA ASP A 286 12.21 3.03 -24.11
C ASP A 286 11.75 4.09 -23.07
N GLU A 287 10.77 3.80 -22.21
CA GLU A 287 10.37 4.74 -21.16
C GLU A 287 10.67 4.17 -19.77
N PHE A 288 11.51 4.88 -19.04
CA PHE A 288 12.03 4.56 -17.69
C PHE A 288 10.96 4.67 -16.58
N HIS A 289 9.74 4.19 -16.88
CA HIS A 289 8.67 4.10 -15.91
C HIS A 289 8.74 2.73 -15.24
N ALA A 290 9.51 2.66 -14.17
CA ALA A 290 9.82 1.41 -13.49
C ALA A 290 8.65 0.73 -12.77
N GLY A 291 7.41 1.20 -12.97
CA GLY A 291 6.22 0.60 -12.35
C GLY A 291 6.21 0.65 -10.81
N ILE A 292 6.88 1.63 -10.19
CA ILE A 292 6.94 1.76 -8.72
C ILE A 292 6.13 2.94 -8.19
N GLY A 293 5.70 3.88 -9.04
CA GLY A 293 4.96 5.07 -8.62
C GLY A 293 3.62 4.74 -7.98
N LEU A 294 2.80 3.91 -8.62
CA LEU A 294 1.51 3.48 -8.08
C LEU A 294 1.65 2.62 -6.82
N ASN A 295 2.68 1.76 -6.74
CA ASN A 295 2.99 1.01 -5.53
C ASN A 295 3.30 1.95 -4.36
N LEU A 296 4.16 2.96 -4.58
CA LEU A 296 4.48 3.97 -3.58
C LEU A 296 3.23 4.75 -3.15
N SER A 297 2.39 5.18 -4.10
CA SER A 297 1.12 5.86 -3.79
C SER A 297 0.23 5.01 -2.90
N LYS A 298 0.08 3.72 -3.20
CA LYS A 298 -0.71 2.80 -2.38
C LYS A 298 -0.16 2.72 -0.96
N LEU A 299 1.14 2.53 -0.79
CA LEU A 299 1.79 2.46 0.52
C LEU A 299 1.60 3.76 1.31
N ILE A 300 1.73 4.92 0.67
CA ILE A 300 1.52 6.22 1.31
C ILE A 300 0.06 6.37 1.77
N ILE A 301 -0.90 6.07 0.89
CA ILE A 301 -2.33 6.19 1.21
C ILE A 301 -2.72 5.23 2.35
N GLU A 302 -2.23 3.99 2.33
CA GLU A 302 -2.45 3.03 3.41
C GLU A 302 -1.79 3.47 4.73
N ALA A 303 -0.62 4.11 4.65
CA ALA A 303 0.06 4.71 5.80
C ALA A 303 -0.74 5.87 6.42
N HIS A 304 -1.56 6.57 5.63
CA HIS A 304 -2.54 7.55 6.08
C HIS A 304 -3.87 6.93 6.52
N HIS A 305 -3.92 5.61 6.73
CA HIS A 305 -5.14 4.86 7.05
C HIS A 305 -6.23 4.95 5.98
N GLY A 306 -5.85 5.33 4.77
CA GLY A 306 -6.70 5.41 3.60
C GLY A 306 -6.73 4.13 2.80
N ASN A 307 -7.42 4.20 1.67
CA ASN A 307 -7.48 3.11 0.70
C ASN A 307 -7.42 3.68 -0.73
N ILE A 308 -6.74 2.98 -1.63
CA ILE A 308 -6.73 3.30 -3.06
C ILE A 308 -7.18 2.09 -3.86
N ARG A 309 -8.03 2.33 -4.86
CA ARG A 309 -8.50 1.30 -5.80
C ARG A 309 -8.37 1.81 -7.22
N ALA A 310 -8.06 0.89 -8.13
CA ALA A 310 -8.01 1.15 -9.56
C ALA A 310 -9.12 0.39 -10.28
N GLY A 311 -9.55 0.91 -11.41
CA GLY A 311 -10.53 0.32 -12.31
C GLY A 311 -10.67 1.17 -13.57
N ASN A 312 -11.71 0.95 -14.35
CA ASN A 312 -12.04 1.77 -15.49
C ASN A 312 -13.22 2.69 -15.19
N SER A 313 -13.21 3.86 -15.80
CA SER A 313 -14.26 4.86 -15.65
C SER A 313 -15.38 4.61 -16.63
N ASP A 314 -16.60 4.28 -16.18
CA ASP A 314 -17.78 4.19 -17.01
C ASP A 314 -18.13 5.55 -17.65
N LYS A 315 -17.78 6.65 -16.99
CA LYS A 315 -18.12 8.01 -17.43
C LYS A 315 -17.14 8.54 -18.49
N TYR A 316 -15.85 8.26 -18.34
CA TYR A 316 -14.80 8.85 -19.17
C TYR A 316 -14.10 7.83 -20.08
N GLY A 317 -14.28 6.53 -19.85
CA GLY A 317 -13.80 5.44 -20.70
C GLY A 317 -12.35 5.02 -20.50
N GLY A 318 -11.56 5.77 -19.71
CA GLY A 318 -10.17 5.45 -19.38
C GLY A 318 -9.99 4.87 -17.98
N ALA A 319 -8.77 4.94 -17.45
CA ALA A 319 -8.48 4.46 -16.11
C ALA A 319 -9.13 5.35 -15.04
N GLN A 320 -9.42 4.76 -13.88
CA GLN A 320 -9.95 5.45 -12.72
C GLN A 320 -9.24 4.97 -11.45
N PHE A 321 -8.79 5.91 -10.65
CA PHE A 321 -8.22 5.68 -9.33
C PHE A 321 -9.09 6.36 -8.27
N LYS A 322 -9.59 5.58 -7.30
CA LYS A 322 -10.40 6.09 -6.18
C LYS A 322 -9.56 6.04 -4.91
N ILE A 323 -9.26 7.20 -4.34
CA ILE A 323 -8.51 7.37 -3.11
C ILE A 323 -9.49 7.79 -2.02
N ILE A 324 -9.51 7.07 -0.91
CA ILE A 324 -10.35 7.35 0.24
C ILE A 324 -9.44 7.61 1.42
N LEU A 325 -9.55 8.78 2.05
CA LEU A 325 -8.73 9.24 3.16
C LEU A 325 -9.63 9.60 4.35
N PRO A 326 -9.25 9.23 5.60
CA PRO A 326 -9.97 9.65 6.78
C PRO A 326 -9.79 11.14 7.04
N LEU A 327 -10.83 11.80 7.57
CA LEU A 327 -10.77 13.22 7.96
C LEU A 327 -10.25 13.43 9.37
N TYR A 328 -10.19 12.37 10.20
CA TYR A 328 -9.78 12.46 11.59
C TYR A 328 -8.24 12.41 11.76
N LYS A 329 -7.78 13.03 12.84
CA LYS A 329 -6.37 13.00 13.24
C LYS A 329 -5.96 11.59 13.68
N PHE A 330 -4.91 11.07 13.07
CA PHE A 330 -4.31 9.79 13.45
C PHE A 330 -3.00 10.01 14.23
N LYS A 331 -2.65 9.04 15.09
CA LYS A 331 -1.34 9.06 15.76
C LYS A 331 -0.32 8.48 14.78
N GLY A 332 0.57 9.33 14.29
CA GLY A 332 1.56 9.01 13.28
C GLY A 332 2.68 8.08 13.73
N LYS A 333 2.33 6.82 14.08
CA LYS A 333 3.30 5.72 14.15
C LYS A 333 2.79 4.59 13.26
N LEU A 334 3.55 4.35 12.19
CA LEU A 334 3.42 3.16 11.34
C LEU A 334 3.91 1.91 12.08
#